data_000367d8a22885baf7524d8d1dac81be
#
_entry.id   000367d8a22885baf7524d8d1dac81be
#
_cell.length_a   1.000
_cell.length_b   1.000
_cell.length_c   1.000
_cell.angle_alpha   90.00
_cell.angle_beta   90.00
_cell.angle_gamma   90.00
#
_symmetry.space_group_name_H-M   'P 1'
#
loop_
_entity.id
_entity.type
_entity.pdbx_description
1 polymer ?
#
loop_
_entity_poly.entity_id
_entity_poly.type
_entity_poly.pdbx_seq_one_letter_code
_entity_poly.pdbx_strand_id
1 'polypeptide(L)'
;MFGISPLDSAGKPTSYTITFNGSELPDDLMVYKISTWEEVNKIARARIEIIGGDTSLHLFPESEEAAFKPGAEVEISLGFDQLNEVVFSGIIIKHNISVKSGYQNAYYKNLVVLECADKAIAMTYQKNSEIYEKKTDSAIFTTLISAPGITKTITSTTYTHPFLIQHEMTDWDFLLLRAKANGYVVFNSQGKVTVGKPVPALISFSKSTLIYGDNISGFEGEIDASTQLQGVSSATYNPYSNAAVTQTGSEPSGFPVQGDLTGKVLGAVASPATLELNYNSPMLAAELKVYADALLVLSRIQRIRGNVTFRGLNSFSLGDIITLEGFGSHFDGETLVTGIEHNMADGVYFTKIHFGLNPNLLQGEKIPNQIPIYNPVRGLHIGKVTKIDADPTGEYKIQVLIPTLKQTGLGIWARLSHLYATASAGSFFIPEVGSSVVIGFLNEDPRFPVVLGSLYNSTNAPPETISAANPKKSLISKSLLKLEFDDTDKIITLLTPGGNTLIISDKGKGITLEDLNGNKIKTSTSGIEITSDFNITIKSGQKVAISGTTGVDIACSGGDVGLKGLNVAAEAQIKASIKGTAQAELVASGQTVVKGGVVMIN
;
A
#
# COMPACT_ATOMS: atom_id res chain seq x y z
N MET A 1 -17.56 5.73 46.07
CA MET A 1 -17.04 7.09 45.97
C MET A 1 -18.17 7.94 45.44
N PHE A 2 -18.56 9.00 46.11
CA PHE A 2 -19.52 9.95 45.55
C PHE A 2 -18.85 10.64 44.36
N GLY A 3 -19.53 10.70 43.22
CA GLY A 3 -19.04 11.36 42.02
C GLY A 3 -18.82 12.85 42.28
N ILE A 4 -17.86 13.45 41.60
CA ILE A 4 -17.59 14.89 41.69
C ILE A 4 -18.74 15.64 41.01
N SER A 5 -19.34 16.62 41.70
CA SER A 5 -20.43 17.43 41.16
C SER A 5 -19.96 18.84 40.75
N PRO A 6 -20.40 19.35 39.58
CA PRO A 6 -20.19 20.77 39.24
C PRO A 6 -20.68 21.76 40.29
N LEU A 7 -21.61 21.36 41.13
CA LEU A 7 -22.14 22.19 42.23
C LEU A 7 -21.12 22.42 43.36
N ASP A 8 -20.09 21.59 43.50
CA ASP A 8 -19.05 21.73 44.53
C ASP A 8 -18.25 23.03 44.38
N SER A 9 -18.30 23.65 43.21
CA SER A 9 -17.67 24.95 42.91
C SER A 9 -18.64 26.16 43.07
N ALA A 10 -19.90 25.93 43.44
CA ALA A 10 -20.88 27.02 43.55
C ALA A 10 -20.43 28.12 44.57
N GLY A 11 -20.50 29.38 44.14
CA GLY A 11 -20.11 30.52 44.96
C GLY A 11 -18.62 30.79 45.13
N LYS A 12 -17.74 29.94 44.60
CA LYS A 12 -16.29 30.10 44.66
C LYS A 12 -15.76 30.99 43.53
N PRO A 13 -14.75 31.86 43.75
CA PRO A 13 -14.12 32.62 42.68
C PRO A 13 -13.29 31.73 41.76
N THR A 14 -13.35 31.99 40.47
CA THR A 14 -12.52 31.32 39.46
C THR A 14 -11.06 31.71 39.63
N SER A 15 -10.18 30.74 39.50
CA SER A 15 -8.74 30.95 39.53
C SER A 15 -8.03 30.20 38.41
N TYR A 16 -6.86 30.69 38.05
CA TYR A 16 -5.99 30.05 37.05
C TYR A 16 -4.52 30.20 37.42
N THR A 17 -3.68 29.35 36.90
CA THR A 17 -2.23 29.47 36.91
C THR A 17 -1.72 29.14 35.52
N ILE A 18 -0.87 29.98 34.95
CA ILE A 18 -0.20 29.72 33.67
C ILE A 18 1.30 29.80 33.90
N THR A 19 2.01 28.77 33.45
CA THR A 19 3.48 28.80 33.50
C THR A 19 4.05 28.72 32.09
N PHE A 20 5.13 29.43 31.86
CA PHE A 20 5.95 29.40 30.66
C PHE A 20 7.36 28.94 30.98
N ASN A 21 7.85 27.87 30.39
CA ASN A 21 9.14 27.25 30.71
C ASN A 21 9.34 27.03 32.22
N GLY A 22 8.25 26.71 32.96
CA GLY A 22 8.24 26.48 34.40
C GLY A 22 8.17 27.72 35.27
N SER A 23 8.11 28.93 34.69
CA SER A 23 7.93 30.20 35.44
C SER A 23 6.49 30.69 35.28
N GLU A 24 5.88 31.15 36.36
CA GLU A 24 4.54 31.72 36.32
C GLU A 24 4.46 32.98 35.46
N LEU A 25 3.28 33.20 34.87
CA LEU A 25 2.95 34.44 34.17
C LEU A 25 3.10 35.64 35.10
N PRO A 26 3.78 36.73 34.68
CA PRO A 26 3.87 37.94 35.47
C PRO A 26 2.50 38.51 35.88
N ASP A 27 2.36 38.96 37.14
CA ASP A 27 1.11 39.44 37.75
C ASP A 27 0.55 40.70 37.07
N ASP A 28 1.37 41.47 36.36
CA ASP A 28 1.00 42.68 35.62
C ASP A 28 0.35 42.38 34.27
N LEU A 29 0.39 41.15 33.80
CA LEU A 29 -0.24 40.70 32.55
C LEU A 29 -1.69 40.25 32.79
N MET A 30 -2.62 40.95 32.17
CA MET A 30 -4.04 40.66 32.32
C MET A 30 -4.54 39.62 31.30
N VAL A 31 -4.78 38.41 31.76
CA VAL A 31 -5.39 37.36 30.96
C VAL A 31 -6.87 37.67 30.75
N TYR A 32 -7.27 37.82 29.49
CA TYR A 32 -8.65 38.07 29.10
C TYR A 32 -9.45 36.78 28.93
N LYS A 33 -8.83 35.77 28.26
CA LYS A 33 -9.50 34.54 27.98
C LYS A 33 -8.51 33.38 27.89
N ILE A 34 -8.91 32.25 28.42
CA ILE A 34 -8.24 30.95 28.27
C ILE A 34 -9.23 29.98 27.66
N SER A 35 -8.83 29.29 26.59
CA SER A 35 -9.62 28.20 25.98
C SER A 35 -8.71 27.00 25.71
N THR A 36 -9.14 25.81 26.09
CA THR A 36 -8.45 24.57 25.78
C THR A 36 -9.40 23.59 25.08
N TRP A 37 -8.88 22.78 24.20
CA TRP A 37 -9.63 21.78 23.44
C TRP A 37 -8.86 20.48 23.39
N GLU A 38 -9.46 19.45 23.93
CA GLU A 38 -9.03 18.07 23.79
C GLU A 38 -10.14 17.26 23.12
N GLU A 39 -9.83 16.52 22.09
CA GLU A 39 -10.83 15.71 21.39
C GLU A 39 -10.18 14.45 20.82
N VAL A 40 -10.93 13.37 20.80
CA VAL A 40 -10.52 12.09 20.21
C VAL A 40 -10.00 12.29 18.79
N ASN A 41 -8.87 11.65 18.47
CA ASN A 41 -8.20 11.70 17.17
C ASN A 41 -7.66 13.09 16.77
N LYS A 42 -7.61 14.03 17.71
CA LYS A 42 -7.00 15.35 17.50
C LYS A 42 -5.89 15.60 18.50
N ILE A 43 -4.99 16.48 18.13
CA ILE A 43 -3.94 16.98 19.04
C ILE A 43 -4.54 18.07 19.88
N ALA A 44 -4.35 17.98 21.19
CA ALA A 44 -4.82 18.97 22.15
C ALA A 44 -4.29 20.38 21.83
N ARG A 45 -5.13 21.39 22.02
CA ARG A 45 -4.87 22.79 21.72
C ARG A 45 -5.25 23.67 22.87
N ALA A 46 -4.56 24.80 22.96
CA ALA A 46 -4.98 25.89 23.86
C ALA A 46 -4.79 27.23 23.17
N ARG A 47 -5.56 28.21 23.65
CA ARG A 47 -5.46 29.61 23.26
C ARG A 47 -5.54 30.48 24.48
N ILE A 48 -4.56 31.34 24.61
CA ILE A 48 -4.46 32.34 25.71
C ILE A 48 -4.56 33.72 25.06
N GLU A 49 -5.47 34.53 25.53
CA GLU A 49 -5.66 35.94 25.11
C GLU A 49 -5.31 36.85 26.25
N ILE A 50 -4.30 37.71 26.08
CA ILE A 50 -3.78 38.65 27.05
C ILE A 50 -4.05 40.07 26.56
N ILE A 51 -4.60 40.92 27.42
CA ILE A 51 -4.81 42.32 27.08
C ILE A 51 -3.45 42.99 27.01
N GLY A 52 -3.23 43.83 25.99
CA GLY A 52 -1.97 44.54 25.83
C GLY A 52 -2.06 45.72 24.88
N GLY A 53 -0.93 46.37 24.72
CA GLY A 53 -0.73 47.53 23.86
C GLY A 53 -1.14 48.85 24.46
N ASP A 54 -0.19 49.79 24.50
CA ASP A 54 -0.40 51.19 24.88
C ASP A 54 -0.42 52.05 23.60
N THR A 55 -1.63 52.46 23.22
CA THR A 55 -1.83 53.30 22.04
C THR A 55 -1.28 54.71 22.21
N SER A 56 -1.12 55.20 23.44
CA SER A 56 -0.59 56.53 23.72
C SER A 56 0.92 56.60 23.55
N LEU A 57 1.60 55.49 23.86
CA LEU A 57 3.04 55.34 23.72
C LEU A 57 3.45 54.72 22.37
N HIS A 58 2.48 54.25 21.57
CA HIS A 58 2.71 53.51 20.33
C HIS A 58 3.54 52.22 20.53
N LEU A 59 3.32 51.53 21.65
CA LEU A 59 4.07 50.35 22.08
C LEU A 59 3.13 49.16 22.32
N PHE A 60 3.69 47.96 22.25
CA PHE A 60 3.00 46.73 22.59
C PHE A 60 3.94 45.85 23.46
N PRO A 61 4.22 46.28 24.70
CA PRO A 61 5.26 45.66 25.55
C PRO A 61 4.94 44.19 25.85
N GLU A 62 3.68 43.81 26.03
CA GLU A 62 3.28 42.45 26.34
C GLU A 62 3.64 41.47 25.19
N SER A 63 3.81 41.98 23.98
CA SER A 63 4.26 41.16 22.84
C SER A 63 5.77 40.90 22.85
N GLU A 64 6.54 41.65 23.59
CA GLU A 64 8.00 41.54 23.70
C GLU A 64 8.44 40.54 24.76
N GLU A 65 7.48 39.98 25.53
CA GLU A 65 7.78 39.01 26.56
C GLU A 65 8.57 37.83 26.02
N ALA A 66 9.71 37.56 26.62
CA ALA A 66 10.62 36.50 26.20
C ALA A 66 9.99 35.10 26.31
N ALA A 67 9.04 34.96 27.24
CA ALA A 67 8.30 33.73 27.48
C ALA A 67 7.28 33.37 26.37
N PHE A 68 6.88 34.35 25.53
CA PHE A 68 5.84 34.13 24.50
C PHE A 68 6.37 33.70 23.14
N LYS A 69 7.63 33.32 23.06
CA LYS A 69 8.25 32.85 21.81
C LYS A 69 7.70 31.48 21.40
N PRO A 70 7.37 31.29 20.12
CA PRO A 70 7.04 29.95 19.61
C PRO A 70 8.13 28.92 19.97
N GLY A 71 7.70 27.76 20.49
CA GLY A 71 8.56 26.72 21.06
C GLY A 71 8.68 26.76 22.59
N ALA A 72 8.28 27.85 23.27
CA ALA A 72 8.25 27.87 24.73
C ALA A 72 7.22 26.86 25.25
N GLU A 73 7.57 26.14 26.32
CA GLU A 73 6.65 25.24 27.02
C GLU A 73 5.60 26.06 27.76
N VAL A 74 4.37 25.58 27.77
CA VAL A 74 3.24 26.22 28.49
C VAL A 74 2.44 25.17 29.23
N GLU A 75 2.08 25.49 30.48
CA GLU A 75 1.15 24.70 31.26
C GLU A 75 0.04 25.62 31.78
N ILE A 76 -1.20 25.19 31.65
CA ILE A 76 -2.40 25.92 32.05
C ILE A 76 -3.14 25.10 33.09
N SER A 77 -3.37 25.69 34.24
CA SER A 77 -4.18 25.12 35.31
C SER A 77 -5.38 26.03 35.58
N LEU A 78 -6.55 25.43 35.71
CA LEU A 78 -7.81 26.12 36.01
C LEU A 78 -8.46 25.54 37.25
N GLY A 79 -9.21 26.36 37.97
CA GLY A 79 -9.90 25.92 39.18
C GLY A 79 -10.70 27.01 39.87
N PHE A 80 -10.89 26.82 41.17
CA PHE A 80 -11.59 27.73 42.05
C PHE A 80 -10.84 27.86 43.39
N ASP A 81 -10.88 29.03 44.02
CA ASP A 81 -10.22 29.29 45.31
C ASP A 81 -8.72 28.94 45.32
N GLN A 82 -8.01 29.16 44.21
CA GLN A 82 -6.60 28.80 43.99
C GLN A 82 -6.31 27.28 44.01
N LEU A 83 -7.35 26.45 44.01
CA LEU A 83 -7.22 25.01 43.84
C LEU A 83 -7.29 24.71 42.34
N ASN A 84 -6.16 24.88 41.63
CA ASN A 84 -6.05 24.73 40.21
C ASN A 84 -5.46 23.36 39.86
N GLU A 85 -6.02 22.71 38.84
CA GLU A 85 -5.47 21.50 38.26
C GLU A 85 -5.09 21.75 36.80
N VAL A 86 -4.08 21.02 36.31
CA VAL A 86 -3.58 21.17 34.96
C VAL A 86 -4.66 20.69 33.95
N VAL A 87 -5.08 21.59 33.08
CA VAL A 87 -6.03 21.30 31.98
C VAL A 87 -5.36 21.27 30.61
N PHE A 88 -4.13 21.77 30.50
CA PHE A 88 -3.36 21.72 29.26
C PHE A 88 -1.86 21.83 29.55
N SER A 89 -1.06 21.02 28.82
CA SER A 89 0.39 21.16 28.78
C SER A 89 0.86 20.98 27.31
N GLY A 90 1.77 21.85 26.87
CA GLY A 90 2.24 21.82 25.49
C GLY A 90 3.29 22.89 25.19
N ILE A 91 3.29 23.40 23.98
CA ILE A 91 4.19 24.42 23.46
C ILE A 91 3.42 25.54 22.74
N ILE A 92 3.95 26.74 22.76
CA ILE A 92 3.44 27.84 21.92
C ILE A 92 3.81 27.53 20.46
N ILE A 93 2.82 27.52 19.55
CA ILE A 93 3.03 27.33 18.11
C ILE A 93 2.84 28.61 17.31
N LYS A 94 2.04 29.56 17.82
CA LYS A 94 1.86 30.87 17.19
C LYS A 94 1.75 31.97 18.25
N HIS A 95 2.37 33.09 17.96
CA HIS A 95 2.23 34.33 18.67
C HIS A 95 1.62 35.37 17.74
N ASN A 96 0.45 35.85 18.06
CA ASN A 96 -0.29 36.81 17.25
C ASN A 96 -0.61 38.07 18.06
N ILE A 97 -0.67 39.21 17.38
CA ILE A 97 -1.21 40.45 17.91
C ILE A 97 -2.54 40.73 17.21
N SER A 98 -3.59 41.03 17.95
CA SER A 98 -4.88 41.43 17.44
C SER A 98 -5.21 42.84 17.90
N VAL A 99 -5.15 43.79 16.99
CA VAL A 99 -5.52 45.18 17.24
C VAL A 99 -6.84 45.47 16.54
N LYS A 100 -7.83 45.89 17.30
CA LYS A 100 -9.14 46.27 16.76
C LYS A 100 -9.43 47.71 17.11
N SER A 101 -9.47 48.58 16.11
CA SER A 101 -9.87 49.98 16.26
C SER A 101 -11.24 50.16 15.60
N GLY A 102 -12.20 50.79 16.32
CA GLY A 102 -13.51 51.07 15.74
C GLY A 102 -14.28 52.08 16.56
N TYR A 103 -14.82 53.07 15.88
CA TYR A 103 -15.57 54.20 16.46
C TYR A 103 -16.91 53.80 17.10
N GLN A 104 -17.35 52.56 17.02
CA GLN A 104 -18.71 52.17 17.39
C GLN A 104 -18.86 51.16 18.53
N ASN A 105 -17.79 50.60 19.08
CA ASN A 105 -17.91 49.67 20.25
C ASN A 105 -16.78 49.83 21.25
N ALA A 106 -17.10 50.25 22.45
CA ALA A 106 -16.19 50.35 23.62
C ALA A 106 -15.63 49.01 24.13
N TYR A 107 -15.93 47.90 23.44
CA TYR A 107 -15.54 46.55 23.85
C TYR A 107 -14.35 45.94 23.08
N TYR A 108 -13.72 46.70 22.18
CA TYR A 108 -12.54 46.21 21.49
C TYR A 108 -11.31 46.28 22.37
N LYS A 109 -10.69 45.11 22.57
CA LYS A 109 -9.43 44.99 23.32
C LYS A 109 -8.31 44.68 22.33
N ASN A 110 -7.16 45.32 22.53
CA ASN A 110 -5.93 44.90 21.89
C ASN A 110 -5.40 43.66 22.63
N LEU A 111 -5.02 42.64 21.93
CA LEU A 111 -4.70 41.34 22.48
C LEU A 111 -3.38 40.81 21.94
N VAL A 112 -2.56 40.27 22.82
CA VAL A 112 -1.62 39.20 22.48
C VAL A 112 -2.40 37.89 22.49
N VAL A 113 -2.27 37.10 21.43
CA VAL A 113 -2.95 35.80 21.31
C VAL A 113 -1.91 34.71 21.09
N LEU A 114 -1.79 33.84 22.07
CA LEU A 114 -0.91 32.68 22.01
C LEU A 114 -1.73 31.44 21.64
N GLU A 115 -1.38 30.79 20.51
CA GLU A 115 -1.93 29.48 20.15
C GLU A 115 -0.92 28.41 20.55
N CYS A 116 -1.39 27.46 21.32
CA CYS A 116 -0.59 26.37 21.85
C CYS A 116 -1.07 25.01 21.35
N ALA A 117 -0.16 24.06 21.29
CA ALA A 117 -0.46 22.68 20.98
C ALA A 117 0.31 21.73 21.90
N ASP A 118 -0.27 20.56 22.16
CA ASP A 118 0.44 19.45 22.78
C ASP A 118 1.71 19.09 21.99
N LYS A 119 2.74 18.59 22.67
CA LYS A 119 4.02 18.17 22.06
C LYS A 119 3.85 17.13 20.95
N ALA A 120 2.73 16.38 20.93
CA ALA A 120 2.38 15.47 19.85
C ALA A 120 2.25 16.15 18.46
N ILE A 121 2.15 17.48 18.39
CA ILE A 121 2.17 18.26 17.16
C ILE A 121 3.42 17.96 16.30
N ALA A 122 4.54 17.59 16.92
CA ALA A 122 5.76 17.21 16.23
C ALA A 122 5.56 16.04 15.25
N MET A 123 4.60 15.15 15.53
CA MET A 123 4.27 14.01 14.68
C MET A 123 3.55 14.40 13.38
N THR A 124 3.15 15.67 13.20
CA THR A 124 2.40 16.17 12.04
C THR A 124 3.24 16.91 11.01
N TYR A 125 4.52 17.20 11.29
CA TYR A 125 5.31 18.08 10.42
C TYR A 125 5.99 17.35 9.27
N GLN A 126 6.52 16.16 9.53
CA GLN A 126 7.29 15.43 8.54
C GLN A 126 6.49 14.26 7.97
N LYS A 127 6.47 14.14 6.63
CA LYS A 127 5.98 12.96 5.94
C LYS A 127 7.10 11.93 5.85
N ASN A 128 6.77 10.71 6.21
CA ASN A 128 7.68 9.58 6.20
C ASN A 128 7.22 8.51 5.21
N SER A 129 8.17 7.72 4.72
CA SER A 129 7.92 6.51 3.96
C SER A 129 8.75 5.40 4.58
N GLU A 130 8.09 4.45 5.24
CA GLU A 130 8.73 3.38 6.01
C GLU A 130 8.04 2.04 5.76
N ILE A 131 8.80 0.95 5.87
CA ILE A 131 8.29 -0.41 5.75
C ILE A 131 8.38 -1.10 7.12
N TYR A 132 7.27 -1.62 7.57
CA TYR A 132 7.15 -2.39 8.82
C TYR A 132 6.94 -3.86 8.47
N GLU A 133 7.97 -4.69 8.68
CA GLU A 133 7.90 -6.12 8.42
C GLU A 133 7.57 -6.91 9.69
N LYS A 134 6.65 -7.88 9.57
CA LYS A 134 6.24 -8.78 10.66
C LYS A 134 5.91 -8.04 11.97
N LYS A 135 5.18 -6.93 11.87
CA LYS A 135 4.77 -6.10 12.99
C LYS A 135 3.26 -6.13 13.20
N THR A 136 2.84 -6.06 14.46
CA THR A 136 1.45 -5.74 14.81
C THR A 136 1.24 -4.23 14.75
N ASP A 137 -0.01 -3.77 14.59
CA ASP A 137 -0.30 -2.33 14.62
C ASP A 137 0.14 -1.69 15.94
N SER A 138 -0.03 -2.38 17.08
CA SER A 138 0.43 -1.85 18.38
C SER A 138 1.95 -1.67 18.46
N ALA A 139 2.73 -2.54 17.83
CA ALA A 139 4.18 -2.37 17.72
C ALA A 139 4.56 -1.20 16.81
N ILE A 140 3.80 -0.99 15.73
CA ILE A 140 3.96 0.17 14.84
C ILE A 140 3.63 1.47 15.59
N PHE A 141 2.51 1.53 16.31
CA PHE A 141 2.16 2.70 17.15
C PHE A 141 3.28 3.05 18.13
N THR A 142 3.91 2.03 18.73
CA THR A 142 5.05 2.24 19.64
C THR A 142 6.23 2.91 18.93
N THR A 143 6.46 2.61 17.67
CA THR A 143 7.51 3.23 16.85
C THR A 143 7.16 4.65 16.45
N LEU A 144 5.90 4.89 16.00
CA LEU A 144 5.44 6.21 15.55
C LEU A 144 5.44 7.24 16.68
N ILE A 145 5.03 6.82 17.90
CA ILE A 145 5.00 7.71 19.09
C ILE A 145 6.38 7.66 19.74
N SER A 146 7.37 8.26 19.09
CA SER A 146 8.77 8.29 19.55
C SER A 146 9.33 9.69 19.77
N ALA A 147 8.53 10.74 19.53
CA ALA A 147 9.00 12.11 19.70
C ALA A 147 9.35 12.42 21.19
N PRO A 148 10.40 13.21 21.44
CA PRO A 148 10.82 13.57 22.79
C PRO A 148 9.70 14.25 23.59
N GLY A 149 9.57 13.90 24.87
CA GLY A 149 8.58 14.48 25.78
C GLY A 149 7.16 13.95 25.62
N ILE A 150 6.94 12.91 24.80
CA ILE A 150 5.65 12.24 24.65
C ILE A 150 5.69 10.89 25.36
N THR A 151 4.74 10.69 26.28
CA THR A 151 4.48 9.39 26.89
C THR A 151 3.38 8.65 26.12
N LYS A 152 3.32 7.33 26.22
CA LYS A 152 2.35 6.53 25.47
C LYS A 152 1.74 5.39 26.27
N THR A 153 0.47 5.13 26.01
CA THR A 153 -0.25 3.93 26.46
C THR A 153 -0.94 3.29 25.26
N ILE A 154 -0.62 2.04 24.94
CA ILE A 154 -1.08 1.40 23.72
C ILE A 154 -1.72 0.05 24.06
N THR A 155 -2.97 -0.12 23.66
CA THR A 155 -3.65 -1.41 23.71
C THR A 155 -3.09 -2.34 22.64
N SER A 156 -2.73 -3.58 23.01
CA SER A 156 -2.16 -4.56 22.10
C SER A 156 -3.13 -4.94 20.99
N THR A 157 -2.60 -5.18 19.78
CA THR A 157 -3.32 -5.76 18.65
C THR A 157 -2.78 -7.15 18.35
N THR A 158 -3.63 -8.04 17.83
CA THR A 158 -3.30 -9.46 17.65
C THR A 158 -2.84 -9.82 16.24
N TYR A 159 -3.30 -9.09 15.22
CA TYR A 159 -2.93 -9.37 13.84
C TYR A 159 -1.51 -8.89 13.54
N THR A 160 -0.68 -9.78 13.01
CA THR A 160 0.68 -9.47 12.57
C THR A 160 0.69 -9.31 11.06
N HIS A 161 0.99 -8.11 10.59
CA HIS A 161 1.14 -7.83 9.17
C HIS A 161 2.42 -8.48 8.64
N PRO A 162 2.39 -9.25 7.52
CA PRO A 162 3.62 -9.69 6.84
C PRO A 162 4.53 -8.52 6.51
N PHE A 163 3.96 -7.46 5.95
CA PHE A 163 4.54 -6.13 5.84
C PHE A 163 3.44 -5.07 5.73
N LEU A 164 3.75 -3.85 6.12
CA LEU A 164 2.89 -2.69 6.03
C LEU A 164 3.74 -1.49 5.61
N ILE A 165 3.18 -0.60 4.82
CA ILE A 165 3.92 0.55 4.28
C ILE A 165 3.24 1.84 4.71
N GLN A 166 3.98 2.71 5.40
CA GLN A 166 3.69 4.13 5.49
C GLN A 166 4.26 4.79 4.23
N HIS A 167 3.44 5.50 3.47
CA HIS A 167 3.85 6.13 2.23
C HIS A 167 3.49 7.61 2.23
N GLU A 168 4.49 8.49 2.20
CA GLU A 168 4.36 9.95 2.16
C GLU A 168 3.30 10.51 3.11
N MET A 169 3.24 9.97 4.32
CA MET A 169 2.25 10.29 5.36
C MET A 169 2.96 10.70 6.64
N THR A 170 2.37 11.64 7.38
CA THR A 170 2.89 11.99 8.71
C THR A 170 2.71 10.83 9.69
N ASP A 171 3.50 10.80 10.74
CA ASP A 171 3.38 9.75 11.76
C ASP A 171 2.03 9.81 12.48
N TRP A 172 1.49 11.02 12.68
CA TRP A 172 0.16 11.22 13.26
C TRP A 172 -0.95 10.69 12.35
N ASP A 173 -0.93 11.04 11.07
CA ASP A 173 -1.96 10.59 10.13
C ASP A 173 -1.92 9.07 9.94
N PHE A 174 -0.72 8.48 9.90
CA PHE A 174 -0.57 7.04 9.80
C PHE A 174 -1.03 6.31 11.07
N LEU A 175 -0.74 6.89 12.25
CA LEU A 175 -1.27 6.42 13.51
C LEU A 175 -2.80 6.38 13.50
N LEU A 176 -3.46 7.47 13.10
CA LEU A 176 -4.91 7.57 13.02
C LEU A 176 -5.50 6.57 12.02
N LEU A 177 -4.88 6.44 10.85
CA LEU A 177 -5.28 5.49 9.81
C LEU A 177 -5.29 4.06 10.34
N ARG A 178 -4.22 3.65 11.02
CA ARG A 178 -4.07 2.29 11.55
C ARG A 178 -4.90 2.06 12.81
N ALA A 179 -5.05 3.06 13.66
CA ALA A 179 -5.98 3.01 14.80
C ALA A 179 -7.41 2.75 14.32
N LYS A 180 -7.88 3.52 13.34
CA LYS A 180 -9.20 3.36 12.73
C LYS A 180 -9.39 1.94 12.14
N ALA A 181 -8.37 1.40 11.46
CA ALA A 181 -8.40 0.05 10.89
C ALA A 181 -8.60 -1.05 11.95
N ASN A 182 -8.25 -0.79 13.22
CA ASN A 182 -8.47 -1.67 14.37
C ASN A 182 -9.72 -1.31 15.19
N GLY A 183 -10.49 -0.31 14.78
CA GLY A 183 -11.60 0.22 15.60
C GLY A 183 -11.10 0.91 16.87
N TYR A 184 -9.85 1.39 16.87
CA TYR A 184 -9.24 2.13 17.95
C TYR A 184 -9.40 3.63 17.73
N VAL A 185 -9.28 4.35 18.82
CA VAL A 185 -9.22 5.81 18.85
C VAL A 185 -7.91 6.26 19.51
N VAL A 186 -7.55 7.52 19.27
CA VAL A 186 -6.35 8.13 19.83
C VAL A 186 -6.77 9.27 20.73
N PHE A 187 -6.36 9.23 22.00
CA PHE A 187 -6.48 10.30 22.95
C PHE A 187 -5.13 11.00 23.11
N ASN A 188 -5.11 12.30 23.01
CA ASN A 188 -3.93 13.12 23.27
C ASN A 188 -4.25 14.17 24.33
N SER A 189 -3.53 14.14 25.43
CA SER A 189 -3.65 15.06 26.54
C SER A 189 -2.33 15.16 27.32
N GLN A 190 -1.90 16.36 27.65
CA GLN A 190 -0.78 16.67 28.53
C GLN A 190 0.51 15.88 28.24
N GLY A 191 0.92 15.84 26.97
CA GLY A 191 2.11 15.11 26.51
C GLY A 191 1.97 13.59 26.52
N LYS A 192 0.74 13.06 26.64
CA LYS A 192 0.46 11.64 26.60
C LYS A 192 -0.40 11.30 25.40
N VAL A 193 -0.02 10.24 24.67
CA VAL A 193 -0.81 9.66 23.58
C VAL A 193 -1.28 8.27 24.00
N THR A 194 -2.60 8.07 24.06
CA THR A 194 -3.21 6.78 24.38
C THR A 194 -3.93 6.24 23.15
N VAL A 195 -3.62 5.01 22.75
CA VAL A 195 -4.22 4.33 21.58
C VAL A 195 -4.94 3.07 22.04
N GLY A 196 -6.23 2.98 21.81
CA GLY A 196 -7.00 1.81 22.22
C GLY A 196 -8.44 1.79 21.75
N LYS A 197 -9.15 0.76 22.17
CA LYS A 197 -10.58 0.67 21.90
C LYS A 197 -11.32 1.78 22.62
N PRO A 198 -12.35 2.37 22.02
CA PRO A 198 -13.19 3.39 22.64
C PRO A 198 -14.21 2.73 23.62
N VAL A 199 -13.71 1.89 24.49
CA VAL A 199 -14.47 1.23 25.55
C VAL A 199 -13.70 1.43 26.84
N PRO A 200 -14.40 1.69 27.96
CA PRO A 200 -13.74 1.82 29.24
C PRO A 200 -12.99 0.53 29.58
N ALA A 201 -11.92 0.64 30.35
CA ALA A 201 -11.32 -0.51 30.99
C ALA A 201 -12.40 -1.23 31.84
N LEU A 202 -12.29 -2.55 31.94
CA LEU A 202 -13.30 -3.45 32.53
C LEU A 202 -13.90 -3.04 33.91
N ILE A 203 -13.39 -1.98 34.53
CA ILE A 203 -13.87 -1.43 35.82
C ILE A 203 -13.76 0.10 35.76
N SER A 204 -14.54 0.76 34.90
CA SER A 204 -14.69 2.22 34.97
C SER A 204 -16.05 2.54 35.56
N PHE A 205 -16.04 3.14 36.72
CA PHE A 205 -17.24 3.73 37.30
C PHE A 205 -17.48 5.10 36.68
N SER A 206 -18.73 5.52 36.59
CA SER A 206 -19.08 6.88 36.21
C SER A 206 -18.34 7.87 37.12
N LYS A 207 -17.65 8.82 36.51
CA LYS A 207 -16.86 9.83 37.24
C LYS A 207 -17.75 10.91 37.83
N SER A 208 -18.89 11.18 37.18
CA SER A 208 -19.87 12.15 37.63
C SER A 208 -21.23 11.85 37.00
N THR A 209 -22.30 12.20 37.73
CA THR A 209 -23.66 12.23 37.20
C THR A 209 -24.03 13.66 36.87
N LEU A 210 -24.44 13.88 35.60
CA LEU A 210 -24.88 15.17 35.08
C LEU A 210 -26.38 15.14 34.89
N ILE A 211 -27.11 15.96 35.64
CA ILE A 211 -28.56 15.89 35.80
C ILE A 211 -29.21 17.15 35.22
N TYR A 212 -30.21 16.94 34.31
CA TYR A 212 -31.00 18.04 33.80
C TYR A 212 -31.74 18.80 34.88
N GLY A 213 -31.58 20.14 34.87
CA GLY A 213 -32.21 21.03 35.84
C GLY A 213 -31.49 21.13 37.21
N ASP A 214 -30.36 20.42 37.38
CA ASP A 214 -29.56 20.48 38.61
C ASP A 214 -28.17 21.07 38.35
N ASN A 215 -27.26 20.33 37.74
CA ASN A 215 -25.83 20.70 37.72
C ASN A 215 -25.27 21.03 36.34
N ILE A 216 -26.13 21.17 35.33
CA ILE A 216 -25.75 21.53 33.96
C ILE A 216 -26.35 22.88 33.55
N SER A 217 -25.67 23.59 32.64
CA SER A 217 -26.11 24.85 32.06
C SER A 217 -26.51 24.74 30.60
N GLY A 218 -26.12 23.67 29.89
CA GLY A 218 -26.48 23.41 28.50
C GLY A 218 -26.33 21.96 28.15
N PHE A 219 -27.17 21.49 27.21
CA PHE A 219 -27.14 20.15 26.67
C PHE A 219 -27.58 20.15 25.22
N GLU A 220 -26.85 19.45 24.38
CA GLU A 220 -27.23 19.12 23.01
C GLU A 220 -26.95 17.64 22.80
N GLY A 221 -27.92 16.89 22.29
CA GLY A 221 -27.78 15.46 22.03
C GLY A 221 -28.53 15.05 20.78
N GLU A 222 -27.96 14.13 20.04
CA GLU A 222 -28.60 13.53 18.87
C GLU A 222 -28.42 12.02 18.84
N ILE A 223 -29.44 11.34 18.32
CA ILE A 223 -29.41 9.92 17.98
C ILE A 223 -29.40 9.84 16.46
N ASP A 224 -28.35 9.24 15.90
CA ASP A 224 -28.18 9.18 14.46
C ASP A 224 -28.22 7.75 13.94
N ALA A 225 -29.35 7.39 13.31
CA ALA A 225 -29.52 6.11 12.66
C ALA A 225 -28.69 5.97 11.38
N SER A 226 -28.34 7.07 10.72
CA SER A 226 -27.61 7.05 9.44
C SER A 226 -26.18 6.51 9.56
N THR A 227 -25.58 6.60 10.75
CA THR A 227 -24.25 6.07 11.04
C THR A 227 -24.25 4.62 11.52
N GLN A 228 -25.45 4.06 11.75
CA GLN A 228 -25.58 2.73 12.33
C GLN A 228 -25.69 1.66 11.25
N LEU A 229 -25.04 0.53 11.50
CA LEU A 229 -24.97 -0.61 10.62
C LEU A 229 -25.65 -1.82 11.26
N GLN A 230 -26.44 -2.57 10.52
CA GLN A 230 -27.06 -3.81 11.00
C GLN A 230 -26.01 -4.91 11.16
N GLY A 231 -25.05 -4.97 10.27
CA GLY A 231 -23.91 -5.87 10.28
C GLY A 231 -22.86 -5.41 9.25
N VAL A 232 -21.69 -5.98 9.32
CA VAL A 232 -20.58 -5.74 8.36
C VAL A 232 -20.01 -7.08 7.95
N SER A 233 -19.79 -7.27 6.66
CA SER A 233 -18.95 -8.33 6.12
C SER A 233 -17.83 -7.73 5.29
N SER A 234 -16.65 -8.34 5.30
CA SER A 234 -15.54 -7.97 4.46
C SER A 234 -15.11 -9.16 3.62
N ALA A 235 -14.86 -8.93 2.33
CA ALA A 235 -14.53 -9.95 1.38
C ALA A 235 -13.35 -9.54 0.48
N THR A 236 -12.59 -10.53 0.04
CA THR A 236 -11.57 -10.39 -1.00
C THR A 236 -11.54 -11.64 -1.86
N TYR A 237 -10.98 -11.52 -3.06
CA TYR A 237 -10.63 -12.65 -3.88
C TYR A 237 -9.19 -13.08 -3.57
N ASN A 238 -9.03 -14.36 -3.18
CA ASN A 238 -7.72 -14.94 -2.98
C ASN A 238 -7.25 -15.61 -4.29
N PRO A 239 -6.27 -15.05 -4.99
CA PRO A 239 -5.80 -15.58 -6.27
C PRO A 239 -5.03 -16.90 -6.14
N TYR A 240 -4.66 -17.31 -4.92
CA TYR A 240 -3.94 -18.57 -4.67
C TYR A 240 -4.88 -19.77 -4.57
N SER A 241 -6.04 -19.55 -3.95
CA SER A 241 -7.09 -20.57 -3.84
C SER A 241 -8.15 -20.46 -4.93
N ASN A 242 -8.10 -19.41 -5.79
CA ASN A 242 -9.13 -19.04 -6.75
C ASN A 242 -10.53 -18.97 -6.13
N ALA A 243 -10.61 -18.46 -4.90
CA ALA A 243 -11.85 -18.41 -4.12
C ALA A 243 -12.04 -17.05 -3.45
N ALA A 244 -13.29 -16.67 -3.23
CA ALA A 244 -13.63 -15.55 -2.37
C ALA A 244 -13.40 -15.94 -0.90
N VAL A 245 -12.81 -15.03 -0.13
CA VAL A 245 -12.64 -15.13 1.33
C VAL A 245 -13.51 -14.05 1.95
N THR A 246 -14.46 -14.44 2.80
CA THR A 246 -15.39 -13.52 3.48
C THR A 246 -15.28 -13.67 4.98
N GLN A 247 -15.35 -12.56 5.70
CA GLN A 247 -15.39 -12.51 7.16
C GLN A 247 -16.50 -11.57 7.61
N THR A 248 -17.25 -11.99 8.63
CA THR A 248 -18.33 -11.18 9.21
C THR A 248 -17.88 -10.55 10.51
N GLY A 249 -18.20 -9.28 10.70
CA GLY A 249 -17.94 -8.55 11.94
C GLY A 249 -18.77 -9.08 13.10
N SER A 250 -18.18 -9.07 14.29
CA SER A 250 -18.85 -9.42 15.54
C SER A 250 -19.44 -8.17 16.20
N GLU A 251 -20.62 -8.29 16.78
CA GLU A 251 -21.18 -7.20 17.59
C GLU A 251 -20.22 -6.88 18.75
N PRO A 252 -19.77 -5.63 18.88
CA PRO A 252 -18.84 -5.26 19.93
C PRO A 252 -19.53 -5.24 21.31
N SER A 253 -18.76 -5.55 22.34
CA SER A 253 -19.18 -5.55 23.74
C SER A 253 -18.35 -4.59 24.59
N GLY A 254 -18.84 -4.25 25.79
CA GLY A 254 -18.13 -3.42 26.76
C GLY A 254 -18.34 -1.91 26.58
N PHE A 255 -19.28 -1.50 25.74
CA PHE A 255 -19.67 -0.09 25.67
C PHE A 255 -20.52 0.33 26.87
N PRO A 256 -20.42 1.62 27.29
CA PRO A 256 -21.36 2.20 28.26
C PRO A 256 -22.80 2.06 27.76
N VAL A 257 -23.73 1.83 28.67
CA VAL A 257 -25.16 1.69 28.35
C VAL A 257 -25.81 3.07 28.40
N GLN A 258 -26.03 3.66 27.23
CA GLN A 258 -26.73 4.93 27.05
C GLN A 258 -27.96 4.71 26.19
N GLY A 259 -29.10 5.22 26.64
CA GLY A 259 -30.35 5.14 25.90
C GLY A 259 -30.90 3.70 25.72
N ASP A 260 -32.11 3.59 25.26
CA ASP A 260 -32.85 2.33 25.05
C ASP A 260 -32.78 1.82 23.59
N LEU A 261 -32.34 2.63 22.63
CA LEU A 261 -32.25 2.28 21.21
C LEU A 261 -30.89 1.69 20.89
N THR A 262 -30.80 0.41 20.57
CA THR A 262 -29.54 -0.25 20.22
C THR A 262 -29.08 0.12 18.82
N GLY A 263 -27.76 0.09 18.56
CA GLY A 263 -27.19 0.38 17.24
C GLY A 263 -27.71 -0.59 16.16
N LYS A 264 -28.04 -1.84 16.53
CA LYS A 264 -28.63 -2.82 15.60
C LYS A 264 -30.07 -2.44 15.20
N VAL A 265 -30.87 -1.94 16.15
CA VAL A 265 -32.23 -1.45 15.87
C VAL A 265 -32.20 -0.24 14.97
N LEU A 266 -31.35 0.73 15.28
CA LEU A 266 -31.17 1.93 14.45
C LEU A 266 -30.60 1.58 13.07
N GLY A 267 -29.67 0.64 12.97
CA GLY A 267 -29.11 0.18 11.70
C GLY A 267 -30.15 -0.41 10.77
N ALA A 268 -31.20 -1.05 11.30
CA ALA A 268 -32.29 -1.58 10.49
C ALA A 268 -33.14 -0.49 9.80
N VAL A 269 -33.10 0.74 10.31
CA VAL A 269 -33.82 1.89 9.72
C VAL A 269 -33.09 2.43 8.49
N ALA A 270 -31.79 2.66 8.61
CA ALA A 270 -30.99 3.34 7.59
C ALA A 270 -30.29 2.36 6.62
N SER A 271 -29.93 1.16 7.10
CA SER A 271 -29.22 0.15 6.32
C SER A 271 -29.76 -1.23 6.67
N PRO A 272 -30.87 -1.67 6.07
CA PRO A 272 -31.55 -2.91 6.44
C PRO A 272 -30.77 -4.19 6.11
N ALA A 273 -29.66 -4.09 5.38
CA ALA A 273 -28.78 -5.19 5.02
C ALA A 273 -27.40 -5.07 5.67
N THR A 274 -26.68 -6.18 5.71
CA THR A 274 -25.26 -6.19 6.08
C THR A 274 -24.46 -5.38 5.06
N LEU A 275 -23.63 -4.44 5.53
CA LEU A 275 -22.71 -3.71 4.69
C LEU A 275 -21.59 -4.63 4.23
N GLU A 276 -21.39 -4.73 2.92
CA GLU A 276 -20.31 -5.51 2.32
C GLU A 276 -19.12 -4.61 1.94
N LEU A 277 -17.95 -4.94 2.48
CA LEU A 277 -16.68 -4.31 2.15
C LEU A 277 -15.91 -5.23 1.20
N ASN A 278 -15.81 -4.87 -0.06
CA ASN A 278 -15.11 -5.66 -1.06
C ASN A 278 -13.71 -5.07 -1.34
N TYR A 279 -12.67 -5.86 -1.07
CA TYR A 279 -11.27 -5.49 -1.30
C TYR A 279 -10.73 -6.23 -2.52
N ASN A 280 -10.11 -5.49 -3.44
CA ASN A 280 -9.51 -6.07 -4.65
C ASN A 280 -8.06 -6.52 -4.45
N SER A 281 -7.52 -6.33 -3.26
CA SER A 281 -6.20 -6.82 -2.87
C SER A 281 -6.31 -8.12 -2.07
N PRO A 282 -5.42 -9.11 -2.27
CA PRO A 282 -5.50 -10.42 -1.63
C PRO A 282 -5.15 -10.35 -0.14
N MET A 283 -6.15 -10.14 0.71
CA MET A 283 -5.99 -10.06 2.15
C MET A 283 -6.22 -11.40 2.84
N LEU A 284 -5.63 -11.59 4.02
CA LEU A 284 -5.87 -12.75 4.86
C LEU A 284 -7.20 -12.65 5.61
N ALA A 285 -7.84 -13.78 5.87
CA ALA A 285 -9.12 -13.84 6.60
C ALA A 285 -9.06 -13.13 7.96
N ALA A 286 -7.96 -13.28 8.69
CA ALA A 286 -7.78 -12.61 9.98
C ALA A 286 -7.77 -11.08 9.86
N GLU A 287 -7.17 -10.52 8.80
CA GLU A 287 -7.15 -9.09 8.54
C GLU A 287 -8.54 -8.57 8.17
N LEU A 288 -9.25 -9.28 7.29
CA LEU A 288 -10.63 -8.94 6.93
C LEU A 288 -11.55 -8.92 8.16
N LYS A 289 -11.36 -9.87 9.09
CA LYS A 289 -12.09 -9.91 10.35
C LYS A 289 -11.87 -8.67 11.20
N VAL A 290 -10.60 -8.24 11.34
CA VAL A 290 -10.26 -7.02 12.09
C VAL A 290 -11.00 -5.80 11.52
N TYR A 291 -11.05 -5.65 10.20
CA TYR A 291 -11.69 -4.49 9.56
C TYR A 291 -13.22 -4.51 9.68
N ALA A 292 -13.83 -5.69 9.57
CA ALA A 292 -15.27 -5.82 9.80
C ALA A 292 -15.66 -5.50 11.25
N ASP A 293 -14.89 -5.99 12.23
CA ASP A 293 -15.08 -5.69 13.65
C ASP A 293 -14.85 -4.20 13.94
N ALA A 294 -13.80 -3.60 13.37
CA ALA A 294 -13.47 -2.19 13.55
C ALA A 294 -14.61 -1.27 13.12
N LEU A 295 -15.20 -1.53 11.96
CA LEU A 295 -16.28 -0.69 11.46
C LEU A 295 -17.54 -0.79 12.31
N LEU A 296 -17.86 -1.97 12.86
CA LEU A 296 -18.96 -2.11 13.82
C LEU A 296 -18.68 -1.36 15.11
N VAL A 297 -17.47 -1.43 15.66
CA VAL A 297 -17.07 -0.66 16.85
C VAL A 297 -17.29 0.83 16.62
N LEU A 298 -16.77 1.35 15.53
CA LEU A 298 -16.88 2.77 15.19
C LEU A 298 -18.34 3.20 14.94
N SER A 299 -19.14 2.36 14.30
CA SER A 299 -20.57 2.59 14.13
C SER A 299 -21.28 2.71 15.49
N ARG A 300 -21.02 1.82 16.43
CA ARG A 300 -21.71 1.80 17.73
C ARG A 300 -21.42 3.03 18.58
N ILE A 301 -20.19 3.51 18.60
CA ILE A 301 -19.83 4.70 19.38
C ILE A 301 -20.39 6.01 18.78
N GLN A 302 -20.80 5.99 17.52
CA GLN A 302 -21.41 7.15 16.84
C GLN A 302 -22.94 7.22 17.08
N ARG A 303 -23.53 6.26 17.74
CA ARG A 303 -24.97 6.08 17.89
C ARG A 303 -25.68 7.24 18.57
N ILE A 304 -25.17 7.65 19.72
CA ILE A 304 -25.63 8.79 20.51
C ILE A 304 -24.44 9.69 20.74
N ARG A 305 -24.55 10.95 20.37
CA ARG A 305 -23.50 11.92 20.54
C ARG A 305 -24.06 13.29 20.91
N GLY A 306 -23.22 14.11 21.46
CA GLY A 306 -23.63 15.45 21.85
C GLY A 306 -22.61 16.13 22.74
N ASN A 307 -23.07 17.15 23.43
CA ASN A 307 -22.26 17.85 24.43
C ASN A 307 -23.11 18.28 25.63
N VAL A 308 -22.45 18.42 26.76
CA VAL A 308 -23.01 18.95 27.99
C VAL A 308 -22.09 20.04 28.53
N THR A 309 -22.67 21.18 28.92
CA THR A 309 -21.93 22.34 29.46
C THR A 309 -22.33 22.54 30.89
N PHE A 310 -21.38 22.82 31.76
CA PHE A 310 -21.59 23.09 33.18
C PHE A 310 -20.52 24.04 33.72
N ARG A 311 -20.71 24.54 34.92
CA ARG A 311 -19.69 25.34 35.62
C ARG A 311 -18.40 24.53 35.74
N GLY A 312 -17.25 25.15 35.54
CA GLY A 312 -15.96 24.52 35.40
C GLY A 312 -15.68 23.38 36.37
N LEU A 313 -15.19 22.30 35.81
CA LEU A 313 -14.65 21.13 36.49
C LEU A 313 -13.46 20.64 35.67
N ASN A 314 -12.32 20.46 36.34
CA ASN A 314 -11.04 20.14 35.72
C ASN A 314 -10.62 18.67 35.87
N SER A 315 -11.43 17.86 36.53
CA SER A 315 -11.10 16.49 36.89
C SER A 315 -11.45 15.42 35.83
N PHE A 316 -11.98 15.83 34.68
CA PHE A 316 -12.31 14.90 33.58
C PHE A 316 -11.11 14.69 32.66
N SER A 317 -11.05 13.49 32.09
CA SER A 317 -10.09 13.11 31.06
C SER A 317 -10.78 12.46 29.86
N LEU A 318 -10.17 12.52 28.68
CA LEU A 318 -10.66 11.77 27.52
C LEU A 318 -10.71 10.28 27.84
N GLY A 319 -11.84 9.63 27.52
CA GLY A 319 -12.08 8.23 27.82
C GLY A 319 -12.75 7.95 29.17
N ASP A 320 -12.98 8.97 30.00
CA ASP A 320 -13.80 8.80 31.21
C ASP A 320 -15.25 8.47 30.88
N ILE A 321 -15.96 7.88 31.84
CA ILE A 321 -17.40 7.65 31.79
C ILE A 321 -18.11 8.73 32.59
N ILE A 322 -19.20 9.25 32.04
CA ILE A 322 -20.17 10.10 32.75
C ILE A 322 -21.54 9.49 32.64
N THR A 323 -22.40 9.75 33.62
CA THR A 323 -23.82 9.39 33.60
C THR A 323 -24.65 10.62 33.27
N LEU A 324 -25.57 10.51 32.34
CA LEU A 324 -26.56 11.53 31.99
C LEU A 324 -27.91 11.12 32.55
N GLU A 325 -28.62 12.03 33.25
CA GLU A 325 -29.91 11.78 33.85
C GLU A 325 -30.90 12.92 33.59
N GLY A 326 -32.17 12.57 33.38
CA GLY A 326 -33.26 13.53 33.21
C GLY A 326 -33.52 14.01 31.80
N PHE A 327 -32.85 13.41 30.78
CA PHE A 327 -33.06 13.70 29.37
C PHE A 327 -34.03 12.71 28.67
N GLY A 328 -34.59 11.75 29.43
CA GLY A 328 -35.48 10.70 28.95
C GLY A 328 -34.75 9.44 28.51
N SER A 329 -35.53 8.37 28.38
CA SER A 329 -35.02 7.00 28.18
C SER A 329 -34.13 6.81 26.96
N HIS A 330 -34.23 7.70 25.97
CA HIS A 330 -33.40 7.63 24.75
C HIS A 330 -31.99 8.19 24.93
N PHE A 331 -31.75 9.07 25.91
CA PHE A 331 -30.48 9.76 26.15
C PHE A 331 -29.83 9.45 27.48
N ASP A 332 -30.63 9.06 28.50
CA ASP A 332 -30.12 8.77 29.84
C ASP A 332 -29.19 7.55 29.83
N GLY A 333 -28.25 7.53 30.79
CA GLY A 333 -27.34 6.43 31.00
C GLY A 333 -25.86 6.83 30.89
N GLU A 334 -25.00 5.84 30.87
CA GLU A 334 -23.54 6.03 30.85
C GLU A 334 -23.03 6.31 29.42
N THR A 335 -22.15 7.27 29.29
CA THR A 335 -21.52 7.64 28.02
C THR A 335 -20.03 7.95 28.16
N LEU A 336 -19.29 7.79 27.06
CA LEU A 336 -17.85 8.01 26.99
C LEU A 336 -17.55 9.47 26.68
N VAL A 337 -16.63 10.08 27.44
CA VAL A 337 -16.09 11.41 27.16
C VAL A 337 -15.15 11.33 25.94
N THR A 338 -15.54 12.01 24.87
CA THR A 338 -14.79 12.05 23.61
C THR A 338 -14.16 13.41 23.30
N GLY A 339 -14.55 14.44 24.04
CA GLY A 339 -13.92 15.76 23.96
C GLY A 339 -14.15 16.56 25.24
N ILE A 340 -13.23 17.47 25.52
CA ILE A 340 -13.28 18.38 26.67
C ILE A 340 -12.84 19.77 26.21
N GLU A 341 -13.68 20.76 26.50
CA GLU A 341 -13.36 22.16 26.30
C GLU A 341 -13.41 22.89 27.64
N HIS A 342 -12.34 23.61 28.00
CA HIS A 342 -12.36 24.51 29.12
C HIS A 342 -12.33 25.93 28.59
N ASN A 343 -13.25 26.77 29.05
CA ASN A 343 -13.35 28.16 28.70
C ASN A 343 -13.43 29.01 29.94
N MET A 344 -12.44 29.86 30.13
CA MET A 344 -12.43 30.90 31.17
C MET A 344 -12.36 32.26 30.49
N ALA A 345 -13.34 33.11 30.76
CA ALA A 345 -13.39 34.49 30.29
C ALA A 345 -14.18 35.35 31.27
N ASP A 346 -13.78 36.60 31.44
CA ASP A 346 -14.46 37.58 32.30
C ASP A 346 -14.79 37.04 33.72
N GLY A 347 -13.86 36.24 34.30
CA GLY A 347 -14.00 35.66 35.64
C GLY A 347 -14.97 34.46 35.73
N VAL A 348 -15.48 33.97 34.62
CA VAL A 348 -16.37 32.80 34.58
C VAL A 348 -15.65 31.64 33.92
N TYR A 349 -15.73 30.46 34.55
CA TYR A 349 -15.15 29.22 34.04
C TYR A 349 -16.23 28.20 33.76
N PHE A 350 -16.26 27.71 32.51
CA PHE A 350 -17.13 26.62 32.05
C PHE A 350 -16.31 25.46 31.49
N THR A 351 -16.81 24.27 31.72
CA THR A 351 -16.36 23.05 31.09
C THR A 351 -17.47 22.52 30.17
N LYS A 352 -17.13 22.16 28.94
CA LYS A 352 -18.00 21.51 27.98
C LYS A 352 -17.42 20.14 27.66
N ILE A 353 -18.18 19.11 27.92
CA ILE A 353 -17.82 17.73 27.60
C ILE A 353 -18.55 17.31 26.34
N HIS A 354 -17.85 16.72 25.39
CA HIS A 354 -18.42 16.01 24.24
C HIS A 354 -18.48 14.53 24.58
N PHE A 355 -19.59 13.91 24.19
CA PHE A 355 -19.80 12.47 24.35
C PHE A 355 -20.24 11.82 23.04
N GLY A 356 -19.98 10.50 22.89
CA GLY A 356 -20.13 9.82 21.62
C GLY A 356 -19.13 10.31 20.54
N LEU A 357 -18.93 9.57 19.49
CA LEU A 357 -17.92 9.92 18.47
C LEU A 357 -18.56 10.64 17.28
N ASN A 358 -18.13 11.84 17.00
CA ASN A 358 -18.53 12.55 15.80
C ASN A 358 -17.98 11.84 14.56
N PRO A 359 -18.82 11.44 13.58
CA PRO A 359 -18.38 10.80 12.34
C PRO A 359 -17.31 11.57 11.58
N ASN A 360 -17.34 12.90 11.63
CA ASN A 360 -16.37 13.76 10.95
C ASN A 360 -14.94 13.59 11.50
N LEU A 361 -14.77 13.11 12.72
CA LEU A 361 -13.47 12.80 13.32
C LEU A 361 -12.85 11.51 12.78
N LEU A 362 -13.63 10.74 12.02
CA LEU A 362 -13.21 9.49 11.38
C LEU A 362 -13.06 9.64 9.86
N GLN A 363 -13.52 10.73 9.29
CA GLN A 363 -13.53 10.92 7.85
C GLN A 363 -12.25 11.66 7.38
N GLY A 364 -11.47 10.98 6.52
CA GLY A 364 -10.81 11.69 5.43
C GLY A 364 -11.89 12.04 4.39
N GLU A 365 -11.84 13.20 3.79
CA GLU A 365 -12.91 13.97 3.13
C GLU A 365 -13.78 13.30 2.05
N LYS A 366 -13.65 12.03 1.66
CA LYS A 366 -14.30 11.57 0.40
C LYS A 366 -14.97 10.20 0.34
N ILE A 367 -14.92 9.33 1.34
CA ILE A 367 -15.59 8.01 1.22
C ILE A 367 -16.29 7.62 2.52
N PRO A 368 -17.63 7.75 2.60
CA PRO A 368 -18.39 7.49 3.83
C PRO A 368 -18.33 6.04 4.34
N ASN A 369 -18.11 5.06 3.46
CA ASN A 369 -18.33 3.65 3.75
C ASN A 369 -17.13 2.72 3.61
N GLN A 370 -15.93 3.25 3.33
CA GLN A 370 -14.72 2.44 3.33
C GLN A 370 -13.74 3.00 4.35
N ILE A 371 -13.28 2.17 5.26
CA ILE A 371 -12.14 2.52 6.10
C ILE A 371 -10.93 2.49 5.17
N PRO A 372 -10.27 3.62 4.87
CA PRO A 372 -8.96 3.57 4.25
C PRO A 372 -8.03 2.88 5.26
N ILE A 373 -7.51 1.72 4.89
CA ILE A 373 -6.64 0.90 5.74
C ILE A 373 -5.16 1.08 5.41
N TYR A 374 -4.89 1.85 4.37
CA TYR A 374 -3.57 2.22 3.87
C TYR A 374 -3.64 3.57 3.16
N ASN A 375 -2.49 4.22 3.00
CA ASN A 375 -2.38 5.38 2.11
C ASN A 375 -2.25 4.88 0.67
N PRO A 376 -3.16 5.24 -0.25
CA PRO A 376 -3.13 4.73 -1.62
C PRO A 376 -1.89 5.21 -2.38
N VAL A 377 -1.21 4.28 -3.05
CA VAL A 377 -0.10 4.56 -3.97
C VAL A 377 -0.63 4.59 -5.39
N ARG A 378 -0.84 5.78 -5.90
CA ARG A 378 -1.46 6.01 -7.20
C ARG A 378 -0.47 6.05 -8.34
N GLY A 379 -0.94 5.68 -9.54
CA GLY A 379 -0.16 5.72 -10.76
C GLY A 379 0.79 4.54 -10.93
N LEU A 380 1.76 4.71 -11.83
CA LEU A 380 2.80 3.74 -12.11
C LEU A 380 4.14 4.24 -11.57
N HIS A 381 4.91 3.30 -11.05
CA HIS A 381 6.21 3.57 -10.46
C HIS A 381 7.32 2.84 -11.22
N ILE A 382 8.51 3.41 -11.21
CA ILE A 382 9.69 2.77 -11.77
C ILE A 382 10.47 2.15 -10.62
N GLY A 383 10.80 0.86 -10.78
CA GLY A 383 11.63 0.13 -9.84
C GLY A 383 12.80 -0.57 -10.53
N LYS A 384 13.68 -1.12 -9.71
CA LYS A 384 14.82 -1.92 -10.13
C LYS A 384 14.70 -3.32 -9.56
N VAL A 385 14.85 -4.34 -10.39
CA VAL A 385 14.89 -5.74 -9.95
C VAL A 385 16.14 -5.98 -9.10
N THR A 386 15.96 -6.54 -7.91
CA THR A 386 17.04 -6.82 -6.97
C THR A 386 17.24 -8.31 -6.72
N LYS A 387 16.15 -9.11 -6.86
CA LYS A 387 16.20 -10.56 -6.68
C LYS A 387 15.08 -11.22 -7.46
N ILE A 388 15.33 -12.41 -8.02
CA ILE A 388 14.38 -13.13 -8.88
C ILE A 388 14.05 -14.55 -8.40
N ASP A 389 14.63 -14.96 -7.28
CA ASP A 389 14.50 -16.28 -6.70
C ASP A 389 14.16 -16.23 -5.22
N ALA A 390 13.86 -17.41 -4.64
CA ALA A 390 13.64 -17.59 -3.21
C ALA A 390 12.54 -16.68 -2.62
N ASP A 391 11.43 -16.52 -3.35
CA ASP A 391 10.21 -15.92 -2.82
C ASP A 391 9.75 -16.72 -1.58
N PRO A 392 9.66 -16.08 -0.38
CA PRO A 392 9.33 -16.77 0.86
C PRO A 392 7.88 -17.29 0.90
N THR A 393 7.03 -16.80 -0.02
CA THR A 393 5.61 -17.20 -0.10
C THR A 393 5.36 -18.29 -1.14
N GLY A 394 6.35 -18.61 -2.00
CA GLY A 394 6.20 -19.59 -3.07
C GLY A 394 5.24 -19.16 -4.20
N GLU A 395 5.02 -17.86 -4.37
CA GLU A 395 4.06 -17.29 -5.31
C GLU A 395 4.71 -16.77 -6.60
N TYR A 396 5.95 -17.17 -6.84
CA TYR A 396 6.74 -16.79 -8.02
C TYR A 396 6.94 -15.28 -8.16
N LYS A 397 7.10 -14.58 -7.03
CA LYS A 397 7.38 -13.16 -6.97
C LYS A 397 8.86 -12.88 -7.22
N ILE A 398 9.12 -11.67 -7.72
CA ILE A 398 10.47 -11.10 -7.79
C ILE A 398 10.59 -9.94 -6.81
N GLN A 399 11.80 -9.65 -6.35
CA GLN A 399 12.03 -8.54 -5.41
C GLN A 399 12.44 -7.29 -6.18
N VAL A 400 11.80 -6.18 -5.88
CA VAL A 400 11.99 -4.90 -6.56
C VAL A 400 12.22 -3.77 -5.57
N LEU A 401 13.19 -2.93 -5.85
CA LEU A 401 13.45 -1.69 -5.13
C LEU A 401 12.71 -0.55 -5.84
N ILE A 402 11.85 0.15 -5.09
CA ILE A 402 11.11 1.32 -5.59
C ILE A 402 11.67 2.55 -4.87
N PRO A 403 12.50 3.38 -5.53
CA PRO A 403 13.21 4.49 -4.87
C PRO A 403 12.31 5.51 -4.19
N THR A 404 11.12 5.75 -4.77
CA THR A 404 10.13 6.70 -4.23
C THR A 404 9.50 6.26 -2.90
N LEU A 405 9.59 4.99 -2.54
CA LEU A 405 9.13 4.47 -1.25
C LEU A 405 10.23 4.47 -0.17
N LYS A 406 11.38 5.12 -0.43
CA LYS A 406 12.54 5.15 0.49
C LYS A 406 12.94 3.78 1.04
N GLN A 407 12.82 2.75 0.21
CA GLN A 407 13.17 1.39 0.61
C GLN A 407 14.67 1.26 0.79
N THR A 408 15.05 0.57 1.86
CA THR A 408 16.42 0.13 2.11
C THR A 408 16.55 -1.37 1.83
N GLY A 409 17.74 -1.83 1.48
CA GLY A 409 18.00 -3.26 1.20
C GLY A 409 17.49 -3.70 -0.16
N LEU A 410 16.89 -4.89 -0.24
CA LEU A 410 16.51 -5.54 -1.49
C LEU A 410 15.13 -5.10 -2.04
N GLY A 411 14.35 -4.31 -1.30
CA GLY A 411 13.03 -3.87 -1.70
C GLY A 411 11.90 -4.85 -1.33
N ILE A 412 10.78 -4.79 -2.05
CA ILE A 412 9.57 -5.57 -1.78
C ILE A 412 9.31 -6.65 -2.82
N TRP A 413 8.62 -7.71 -2.42
CA TRP A 413 8.21 -8.80 -3.30
C TRP A 413 6.99 -8.41 -4.12
N ALA A 414 7.12 -8.48 -5.46
CA ALA A 414 6.12 -8.10 -6.43
C ALA A 414 5.77 -9.29 -7.34
N ARG A 415 4.49 -9.45 -7.67
CA ARG A 415 4.07 -10.38 -8.71
C ARG A 415 4.52 -9.89 -10.08
N LEU A 416 4.83 -10.80 -10.98
CA LEU A 416 5.18 -10.47 -12.35
C LEU A 416 4.01 -10.79 -13.29
N SER A 417 3.58 -9.79 -14.06
CA SER A 417 2.62 -9.99 -15.14
C SER A 417 3.31 -10.64 -16.33
N HIS A 418 2.70 -11.67 -16.88
CA HIS A 418 3.15 -12.37 -18.09
C HIS A 418 2.14 -12.18 -19.22
N LEU A 419 2.61 -12.26 -20.45
CA LEU A 419 1.75 -12.21 -21.65
C LEU A 419 0.72 -13.37 -21.67
N TYR A 420 1.15 -14.54 -21.19
CA TYR A 420 0.32 -15.73 -21.05
C TYR A 420 0.82 -16.56 -19.86
N ALA A 421 -0.08 -16.93 -18.97
CA ALA A 421 0.26 -17.73 -17.78
C ALA A 421 -0.92 -18.64 -17.39
N THR A 422 -0.68 -19.94 -17.34
CA THR A 422 -1.62 -20.95 -16.84
C THR A 422 -0.83 -22.14 -16.28
N ALA A 423 -1.52 -23.13 -15.72
CA ALA A 423 -0.87 -24.30 -15.14
C ALA A 423 0.03 -25.03 -16.16
N SER A 424 1.32 -25.10 -15.87
CA SER A 424 2.35 -25.76 -16.68
C SER A 424 2.51 -25.20 -18.11
N ALA A 425 1.94 -24.03 -18.44
CA ALA A 425 2.08 -23.39 -19.74
C ALA A 425 2.08 -21.85 -19.63
N GLY A 426 2.77 -21.18 -20.55
CA GLY A 426 2.82 -19.72 -20.59
C GLY A 426 4.11 -19.15 -21.18
N SER A 427 4.21 -17.83 -21.16
CA SER A 427 5.45 -17.10 -21.46
C SER A 427 6.29 -16.99 -20.18
N PHE A 428 7.55 -17.39 -20.21
CA PHE A 428 8.42 -17.39 -19.05
C PHE A 428 9.66 -16.52 -19.34
N PHE A 429 9.50 -15.20 -19.17
CA PHE A 429 10.55 -14.20 -19.34
C PHE A 429 10.66 -13.39 -18.05
N ILE A 430 11.60 -13.78 -17.18
CA ILE A 430 11.86 -13.09 -15.93
C ILE A 430 12.88 -11.96 -16.18
N PRO A 431 12.61 -10.71 -15.76
CA PRO A 431 13.57 -9.63 -15.88
C PRO A 431 14.85 -9.94 -15.10
N GLU A 432 16.01 -9.59 -15.68
CA GLU A 432 17.30 -9.78 -15.01
C GLU A 432 17.46 -8.85 -13.80
N VAL A 433 18.24 -9.28 -12.81
CA VAL A 433 18.64 -8.42 -11.70
C VAL A 433 19.34 -7.18 -12.26
N GLY A 434 18.90 -6.00 -11.80
CA GLY A 434 19.36 -4.71 -12.30
C GLY A 434 18.46 -4.08 -13.38
N SER A 435 17.50 -4.84 -13.92
CA SER A 435 16.55 -4.31 -14.91
C SER A 435 15.62 -3.27 -14.30
N SER A 436 15.30 -2.24 -15.10
CA SER A 436 14.27 -1.26 -14.79
C SER A 436 12.89 -1.81 -15.15
N VAL A 437 11.94 -1.68 -14.23
CA VAL A 437 10.58 -2.24 -14.37
C VAL A 437 9.51 -1.22 -14.03
N VAL A 438 8.35 -1.35 -14.67
CA VAL A 438 7.13 -0.58 -14.34
C VAL A 438 6.31 -1.38 -13.34
N ILE A 439 5.88 -0.71 -12.27
CA ILE A 439 5.17 -1.29 -11.15
C ILE A 439 3.86 -0.55 -10.93
N GLY A 440 2.77 -1.28 -10.85
CA GLY A 440 1.49 -0.83 -10.36
C GLY A 440 1.14 -1.52 -9.04
N PHE A 441 0.08 -1.06 -8.38
CA PHE A 441 -0.39 -1.63 -7.11
C PHE A 441 -1.85 -2.05 -7.22
N LEU A 442 -2.16 -3.28 -6.82
CA LEU A 442 -3.55 -3.78 -6.80
C LEU A 442 -4.37 -2.95 -5.82
N ASN A 443 -5.47 -2.37 -6.29
CA ASN A 443 -6.34 -1.49 -5.50
C ASN A 443 -5.59 -0.29 -4.87
N GLU A 444 -4.51 0.19 -5.51
CA GLU A 444 -3.64 1.25 -4.96
C GLU A 444 -2.99 0.89 -3.60
N ASP A 445 -3.07 -0.38 -3.17
CA ASP A 445 -2.51 -0.86 -1.91
C ASP A 445 -1.00 -1.11 -2.06
N PRO A 446 -0.14 -0.35 -1.34
CA PRO A 446 1.31 -0.47 -1.46
C PRO A 446 1.86 -1.87 -1.10
N ARG A 447 1.07 -2.70 -0.46
CA ARG A 447 1.45 -4.06 -0.07
C ARG A 447 1.37 -5.07 -1.22
N PHE A 448 0.68 -4.73 -2.32
CA PHE A 448 0.42 -5.66 -3.43
C PHE A 448 0.95 -5.11 -4.76
N PRO A 449 2.28 -4.96 -4.91
CA PRO A 449 2.90 -4.52 -6.14
C PRO A 449 2.81 -5.58 -7.24
N VAL A 450 2.63 -5.12 -8.48
CA VAL A 450 2.68 -5.95 -9.68
C VAL A 450 3.63 -5.32 -10.69
N VAL A 451 4.63 -6.05 -11.12
CA VAL A 451 5.50 -5.67 -12.23
C VAL A 451 4.75 -5.91 -13.53
N LEU A 452 4.53 -4.86 -14.30
CA LEU A 452 3.78 -4.87 -15.55
C LEU A 452 4.64 -5.12 -16.78
N GLY A 453 5.96 -4.81 -16.68
CA GLY A 453 6.92 -4.99 -17.77
C GLY A 453 8.25 -4.33 -17.46
N SER A 454 9.20 -4.45 -18.38
CA SER A 454 10.54 -3.87 -18.28
C SER A 454 10.68 -2.63 -19.17
N LEU A 455 11.58 -1.73 -18.80
CA LEU A 455 11.90 -0.52 -19.53
C LEU A 455 13.38 -0.52 -19.94
N TYR A 456 13.64 -0.16 -21.20
CA TYR A 456 14.97 0.24 -21.61
C TYR A 456 15.31 1.63 -21.09
N ASN A 457 16.59 1.87 -20.88
CA ASN A 457 17.13 3.17 -20.46
C ASN A 457 18.56 3.35 -21.00
N SER A 458 19.22 4.46 -20.69
CA SER A 458 20.58 4.75 -21.16
C SER A 458 21.64 3.73 -20.69
N THR A 459 21.41 3.05 -19.58
CA THR A 459 22.32 2.00 -19.06
C THR A 459 21.97 0.62 -19.63
N ASN A 460 20.67 0.34 -19.79
CA ASN A 460 20.14 -0.89 -20.34
C ASN A 460 19.49 -0.60 -21.70
N ALA A 461 20.32 -0.42 -22.73
CA ALA A 461 19.88 -0.10 -24.09
C ALA A 461 19.12 -1.27 -24.74
N PRO A 462 18.22 -1.02 -25.70
CA PRO A 462 17.59 -2.08 -26.47
C PRO A 462 18.62 -2.83 -27.32
N PRO A 463 18.38 -4.12 -27.64
CA PRO A 463 19.32 -4.92 -28.42
C PRO A 463 19.38 -4.52 -29.89
N GLU A 464 18.41 -3.78 -30.40
CA GLU A 464 18.35 -3.29 -31.77
C GLU A 464 18.36 -1.76 -31.79
N THR A 465 19.00 -1.19 -32.83
CA THR A 465 19.00 0.25 -33.02
C THR A 465 17.62 0.75 -33.45
N ILE A 466 17.06 1.68 -32.67
CA ILE A 466 15.77 2.28 -33.00
C ILE A 466 15.94 3.21 -34.20
N SER A 467 15.12 2.99 -35.24
CA SER A 467 15.08 3.84 -36.45
C SER A 467 13.62 4.15 -36.82
N ALA A 468 13.42 5.20 -37.60
CA ALA A 468 12.08 5.57 -38.07
C ALA A 468 11.43 4.48 -38.94
N ALA A 469 12.22 3.70 -39.68
CA ALA A 469 11.76 2.62 -40.51
C ALA A 469 11.34 1.37 -39.72
N ASN A 470 11.84 1.24 -38.46
CA ASN A 470 11.55 0.13 -37.56
C ASN A 470 11.52 -1.26 -38.24
N PRO A 471 12.56 -1.63 -39.01
CA PRO A 471 12.50 -2.84 -39.83
C PRO A 471 12.64 -4.13 -39.06
N LYS A 472 13.27 -4.09 -37.88
CA LYS A 472 13.62 -5.29 -37.11
C LYS A 472 12.79 -5.43 -35.83
N LYS A 473 12.35 -6.66 -35.56
CA LYS A 473 11.77 -7.11 -34.29
C LYS A 473 12.54 -8.33 -33.82
N SER A 474 12.90 -8.38 -32.55
CA SER A 474 13.67 -9.51 -32.04
C SER A 474 13.30 -9.91 -30.61
N LEU A 475 13.50 -11.19 -30.32
CA LEU A 475 13.57 -11.76 -28.99
C LEU A 475 15.00 -12.24 -28.80
N ILE A 476 15.71 -11.65 -27.84
CA ILE A 476 17.13 -11.96 -27.59
C ILE A 476 17.28 -12.30 -26.10
N SER A 477 17.80 -13.50 -25.82
CA SER A 477 18.13 -13.91 -24.46
C SER A 477 19.44 -13.28 -23.99
N LYS A 478 19.71 -13.32 -22.68
CA LYS A 478 20.94 -12.82 -22.08
C LYS A 478 22.21 -13.42 -22.69
N SER A 479 22.16 -14.67 -23.12
CA SER A 479 23.25 -15.36 -23.83
C SER A 479 23.25 -15.17 -25.33
N LEU A 480 22.50 -14.20 -25.85
CA LEU A 480 22.42 -13.84 -27.27
C LEU A 480 21.77 -14.91 -28.17
N LEU A 481 20.98 -15.84 -27.63
CA LEU A 481 20.08 -16.65 -28.45
C LEU A 481 19.02 -15.71 -29.02
N LYS A 482 18.84 -15.73 -30.35
CA LYS A 482 18.05 -14.72 -31.07
C LYS A 482 16.98 -15.32 -31.96
N LEU A 483 15.78 -14.78 -31.89
CA LEU A 483 14.74 -14.86 -32.92
C LEU A 483 14.54 -13.45 -33.47
N GLU A 484 14.76 -13.25 -34.77
CA GLU A 484 14.62 -11.95 -35.45
C GLU A 484 13.64 -12.04 -36.60
N PHE A 485 12.87 -10.97 -36.78
CA PHE A 485 12.05 -10.69 -37.96
C PHE A 485 12.58 -9.44 -38.65
N ASP A 486 12.87 -9.50 -39.94
CA ASP A 486 13.21 -8.36 -40.78
C ASP A 486 12.04 -8.11 -41.76
N ASP A 487 11.26 -7.05 -41.49
CA ASP A 487 10.09 -6.69 -42.28
C ASP A 487 10.46 -6.14 -43.67
N THR A 488 11.66 -5.57 -43.83
CA THR A 488 12.12 -5.03 -45.12
C THR A 488 12.41 -6.15 -46.12
N ASP A 489 13.22 -7.10 -45.68
CA ASP A 489 13.69 -8.19 -46.50
C ASP A 489 12.81 -9.45 -46.37
N LYS A 490 11.84 -9.41 -45.46
CA LYS A 490 10.92 -10.53 -45.14
C LYS A 490 11.72 -11.77 -44.77
N ILE A 491 12.54 -11.63 -43.73
CA ILE A 491 13.43 -12.71 -43.26
C ILE A 491 13.07 -13.03 -41.80
N ILE A 492 12.98 -14.32 -41.48
CA ILE A 492 12.97 -14.85 -40.13
C ILE A 492 14.30 -15.53 -39.89
N THR A 493 14.96 -15.17 -38.80
CA THR A 493 16.26 -15.74 -38.39
C THR A 493 16.20 -16.30 -36.97
N LEU A 494 16.59 -17.57 -36.81
CA LEU A 494 16.98 -18.13 -35.51
C LEU A 494 18.52 -18.23 -35.51
N LEU A 495 19.14 -17.70 -34.45
CA LEU A 495 20.61 -17.64 -34.36
C LEU A 495 21.06 -18.05 -32.96
N THR A 496 22.10 -18.85 -32.88
CA THR A 496 22.86 -19.08 -31.63
C THR A 496 24.19 -18.32 -31.68
N PRO A 497 24.75 -17.93 -30.52
CA PRO A 497 26.06 -17.24 -30.48
C PRO A 497 27.20 -18.02 -31.13
N GLY A 498 27.13 -19.35 -31.19
CA GLY A 498 28.10 -20.21 -31.84
C GLY A 498 27.99 -20.23 -33.38
N GLY A 499 26.99 -19.56 -33.96
CA GLY A 499 26.85 -19.46 -35.41
C GLY A 499 25.88 -20.47 -36.03
N ASN A 500 25.15 -21.30 -35.25
CA ASN A 500 24.09 -22.12 -35.85
C ASN A 500 22.91 -21.23 -36.25
N THR A 501 22.45 -21.35 -37.48
CA THR A 501 21.39 -20.52 -38.06
C THR A 501 20.27 -21.30 -38.70
N LEU A 502 19.04 -20.79 -38.57
CA LEU A 502 17.94 -21.12 -39.44
C LEU A 502 17.40 -19.80 -40.04
N ILE A 503 17.45 -19.67 -41.35
CA ILE A 503 17.00 -18.47 -42.06
C ILE A 503 15.88 -18.88 -43.04
N ILE A 504 14.73 -18.22 -42.91
CA ILE A 504 13.62 -18.29 -43.86
C ILE A 504 13.53 -16.94 -44.54
N SER A 505 13.73 -16.86 -45.87
CA SER A 505 13.90 -15.61 -46.56
C SER A 505 13.08 -15.55 -47.86
N ASP A 506 12.14 -14.59 -47.93
CA ASP A 506 11.46 -14.26 -49.17
C ASP A 506 12.42 -13.62 -50.18
N LYS A 507 13.28 -12.72 -49.71
CA LYS A 507 14.31 -12.06 -50.54
C LYS A 507 15.29 -13.08 -51.11
N GLY A 508 15.74 -14.02 -50.31
CA GLY A 508 16.60 -15.11 -50.73
C GLY A 508 15.86 -16.26 -51.42
N LYS A 509 14.53 -16.23 -51.48
CA LYS A 509 13.65 -17.23 -52.06
C LYS A 509 13.95 -18.65 -51.57
N GLY A 510 14.18 -18.82 -50.27
CA GLY A 510 14.53 -20.13 -49.74
C GLY A 510 14.71 -20.20 -48.24
N ILE A 511 15.06 -21.38 -47.77
CA ILE A 511 15.34 -21.71 -46.39
C ILE A 511 16.79 -22.18 -46.29
N THR A 512 17.53 -21.69 -45.30
CA THR A 512 18.88 -22.13 -45.00
C THR A 512 18.97 -22.60 -43.56
N LEU A 513 19.42 -23.82 -43.34
CA LEU A 513 19.85 -24.34 -42.03
C LEU A 513 21.37 -24.56 -42.13
N GLU A 514 22.12 -23.92 -41.27
CA GLU A 514 23.58 -23.97 -41.29
C GLU A 514 24.11 -24.04 -39.84
N ASP A 515 25.04 -24.95 -39.62
CA ASP A 515 25.73 -25.06 -38.34
C ASP A 515 27.09 -24.33 -38.32
N LEU A 516 27.69 -24.22 -37.15
CA LEU A 516 28.99 -23.58 -36.97
C LEU A 516 30.16 -24.27 -37.72
N ASN A 517 29.97 -25.51 -38.18
CA ASN A 517 30.98 -26.29 -38.90
C ASN A 517 30.80 -26.20 -40.44
N GLY A 518 29.81 -25.43 -40.93
CA GLY A 518 29.54 -25.29 -42.34
C GLY A 518 28.64 -26.36 -42.92
N ASN A 519 28.12 -27.30 -42.11
CA ASN A 519 27.10 -28.24 -42.60
C ASN A 519 25.82 -27.48 -42.91
N LYS A 520 25.28 -27.70 -44.10
CA LYS A 520 24.21 -26.86 -44.63
C LYS A 520 23.12 -27.64 -45.37
N ILE A 521 21.90 -27.25 -45.10
CA ILE A 521 20.74 -27.62 -45.93
C ILE A 521 20.15 -26.30 -46.45
N LYS A 522 20.10 -26.15 -47.78
CA LYS A 522 19.61 -24.94 -48.42
C LYS A 522 18.54 -25.31 -49.48
N THR A 523 17.41 -24.63 -49.40
CA THR A 523 16.42 -24.62 -50.48
C THR A 523 16.54 -23.33 -51.27
N SER A 524 16.36 -23.39 -52.58
CA SER A 524 16.40 -22.23 -53.46
C SER A 524 15.56 -22.46 -54.70
N THR A 525 15.52 -21.48 -55.61
CA THR A 525 14.89 -21.63 -56.92
C THR A 525 15.55 -22.72 -57.78
N SER A 526 16.79 -23.10 -57.47
CA SER A 526 17.53 -24.17 -58.16
C SER A 526 17.30 -25.56 -57.55
N GLY A 527 16.61 -25.67 -56.42
CA GLY A 527 16.35 -26.93 -55.73
C GLY A 527 16.82 -26.98 -54.29
N ILE A 528 17.10 -28.18 -53.80
CA ILE A 528 17.58 -28.45 -52.42
C ILE A 528 19.04 -28.90 -52.51
N GLU A 529 19.87 -28.27 -51.71
CA GLU A 529 21.30 -28.57 -51.58
C GLU A 529 21.59 -29.03 -50.15
N ILE A 530 22.34 -30.13 -49.99
CA ILE A 530 22.86 -30.60 -48.71
C ILE A 530 24.36 -30.66 -48.85
N THR A 531 25.08 -29.84 -48.07
CA THR A 531 26.52 -29.66 -48.13
C THR A 531 27.14 -29.94 -46.78
N SER A 532 28.26 -30.65 -46.75
CA SER A 532 29.11 -30.83 -45.56
C SER A 532 30.55 -31.08 -45.98
N ASP A 533 31.50 -30.45 -45.30
CA ASP A 533 32.91 -30.76 -45.43
C ASP A 533 33.28 -32.08 -44.72
N PHE A 534 32.34 -32.70 -44.03
CA PHE A 534 32.47 -33.95 -43.31
C PHE A 534 31.56 -35.02 -43.90
N ASN A 535 31.26 -36.04 -43.15
CA ASN A 535 30.41 -37.13 -43.59
C ASN A 535 28.93 -36.78 -43.59
N ILE A 536 28.23 -37.11 -44.68
CA ILE A 536 26.76 -37.16 -44.74
C ILE A 536 26.33 -38.62 -44.61
N THR A 537 25.56 -38.97 -43.60
CA THR A 537 25.06 -40.31 -43.37
C THR A 537 23.53 -40.35 -43.48
N ILE A 538 23.00 -41.10 -44.42
CA ILE A 538 21.55 -41.30 -44.58
C ILE A 538 21.20 -42.71 -44.12
N LYS A 539 20.42 -42.86 -43.05
CA LYS A 539 20.00 -44.18 -42.54
C LYS A 539 18.48 -44.23 -42.40
N SER A 540 17.89 -45.33 -42.75
CA SER A 540 16.47 -45.62 -42.53
C SER A 540 16.31 -47.01 -41.92
N GLY A 541 15.44 -47.17 -40.95
CA GLY A 541 15.03 -48.49 -40.44
C GLY A 541 14.17 -49.31 -41.39
N GLN A 542 13.69 -48.72 -42.49
CA GLN A 542 12.89 -49.38 -43.49
C GLN A 542 13.51 -49.27 -44.89
N LYS A 543 13.27 -48.16 -45.59
CA LYS A 543 13.69 -47.97 -47.01
C LYS A 543 14.20 -46.55 -47.22
N VAL A 544 15.28 -46.41 -47.94
CA VAL A 544 15.71 -45.17 -48.60
C VAL A 544 15.41 -45.33 -50.08
N ALA A 545 14.59 -44.44 -50.67
CA ALA A 545 14.31 -44.44 -52.13
C ALA A 545 14.89 -43.10 -52.69
N ILE A 546 15.68 -43.20 -53.72
CA ILE A 546 16.22 -42.07 -54.51
C ILE A 546 15.74 -42.19 -55.91
N SER A 547 15.02 -41.20 -56.43
CA SER A 547 14.51 -41.20 -57.83
C SER A 547 14.60 -39.81 -58.42
N GLY A 548 14.98 -39.68 -59.63
CA GLY A 548 15.02 -38.44 -60.40
C GLY A 548 14.41 -38.64 -61.79
N THR A 549 13.56 -37.70 -62.25
CA THR A 549 12.89 -37.78 -63.56
C THR A 549 13.88 -37.67 -64.72
N THR A 550 14.91 -36.88 -64.56
CA THR A 550 15.93 -36.61 -65.59
C THR A 550 17.24 -37.37 -65.38
N GLY A 551 17.54 -37.74 -64.13
CA GLY A 551 18.75 -38.50 -63.81
C GLY A 551 18.98 -38.56 -62.30
N VAL A 552 19.83 -39.47 -61.87
CA VAL A 552 20.46 -39.60 -60.56
C VAL A 552 21.94 -39.80 -60.77
N ASP A 553 22.78 -38.82 -60.34
CA ASP A 553 24.23 -38.93 -60.46
C ASP A 553 24.81 -39.32 -59.11
N ILE A 554 25.65 -40.35 -59.05
CA ILE A 554 26.43 -40.76 -57.87
C ILE A 554 27.89 -40.78 -58.32
N ALA A 555 28.67 -39.80 -57.78
CA ALA A 555 30.07 -39.64 -58.10
C ALA A 555 30.92 -39.56 -56.87
N CYS A 556 32.11 -40.17 -56.89
CA CYS A 556 33.15 -40.02 -55.90
C CYS A 556 34.48 -39.70 -56.61
N SER A 557 35.09 -38.55 -56.25
CA SER A 557 36.30 -38.10 -56.96
C SER A 557 37.60 -38.63 -56.34
N GLY A 558 37.62 -39.13 -55.15
CA GLY A 558 38.81 -39.56 -54.47
C GLY A 558 38.68 -40.83 -53.60
N GLY A 559 37.63 -41.59 -53.81
CA GLY A 559 37.39 -42.81 -53.04
C GLY A 559 36.48 -43.79 -53.82
N ASP A 560 35.86 -44.69 -53.11
CA ASP A 560 35.01 -45.77 -53.70
C ASP A 560 33.52 -45.46 -53.63
N VAL A 561 32.79 -45.88 -54.60
CA VAL A 561 31.31 -46.03 -54.58
C VAL A 561 30.97 -47.49 -54.29
N GLY A 562 30.56 -47.82 -53.09
CA GLY A 562 30.22 -49.17 -52.64
C GLY A 562 28.73 -49.42 -52.63
N LEU A 563 28.24 -50.45 -53.35
CA LEU A 563 26.87 -50.92 -53.26
C LEU A 563 26.84 -52.30 -52.62
N LYS A 564 26.20 -52.41 -51.46
CA LYS A 564 26.10 -53.70 -50.71
C LYS A 564 24.65 -53.94 -50.32
N GLY A 565 24.17 -55.18 -50.56
CA GLY A 565 22.83 -55.57 -50.15
C GLY A 565 22.65 -57.09 -50.31
N LEU A 566 21.54 -57.61 -49.86
CA LEU A 566 21.18 -59.01 -50.08
C LEU A 566 21.04 -59.25 -51.62
N ASN A 567 20.41 -58.31 -52.35
CA ASN A 567 20.35 -58.26 -53.81
C ASN A 567 20.71 -56.86 -54.30
N VAL A 568 21.51 -56.75 -55.32
CA VAL A 568 21.79 -55.53 -56.07
C VAL A 568 21.30 -55.78 -57.52
N ALA A 569 20.29 -55.03 -57.95
CA ALA A 569 19.75 -55.08 -59.32
C ALA A 569 20.06 -53.77 -60.05
N ALA A 570 20.61 -53.82 -61.22
CA ALA A 570 20.78 -52.68 -62.11
C ALA A 570 20.09 -52.96 -63.43
N GLU A 571 19.07 -52.18 -63.81
CA GLU A 571 18.27 -52.36 -65.01
C GLU A 571 18.29 -51.06 -65.84
N ALA A 572 18.50 -51.18 -67.14
CA ALA A 572 18.46 -50.05 -68.05
C ALA A 572 17.70 -50.39 -69.31
N GLN A 573 16.76 -49.50 -69.72
CA GLN A 573 15.94 -49.73 -70.95
C GLN A 573 16.74 -49.58 -72.26
N ILE A 574 17.82 -48.75 -72.23
CA ILE A 574 18.59 -48.49 -73.45
C ILE A 574 20.01 -49.06 -73.31
N LYS A 575 20.75 -48.63 -72.28
CA LYS A 575 22.14 -49.04 -72.17
C LYS A 575 22.60 -49.03 -70.69
N ALA A 576 23.12 -50.13 -70.20
CA ALA A 576 23.95 -50.23 -69.02
C ALA A 576 25.43 -50.28 -69.44
N SER A 577 26.29 -49.45 -68.81
CA SER A 577 27.72 -49.45 -69.10
C SER A 577 28.53 -49.56 -67.84
N ILE A 578 29.37 -50.54 -67.68
CA ILE A 578 30.35 -50.72 -66.63
C ILE A 578 31.72 -50.59 -67.24
N LYS A 579 32.50 -49.55 -66.82
CA LYS A 579 33.81 -49.32 -67.43
C LYS A 579 34.83 -49.07 -66.31
N GLY A 580 35.85 -49.86 -66.24
CA GLY A 580 37.06 -49.61 -65.40
C GLY A 580 38.20 -49.19 -66.34
N THR A 581 39.00 -48.14 -65.95
CA THR A 581 40.19 -47.73 -66.74
C THR A 581 41.37 -48.65 -66.52
N ALA A 582 41.47 -49.27 -65.37
CA ALA A 582 42.52 -50.25 -65.08
C ALA A 582 41.97 -51.69 -65.07
N GLN A 583 40.83 -51.91 -64.36
CA GLN A 583 40.23 -53.24 -64.27
C GLN A 583 38.71 -53.13 -64.12
N ALA A 584 37.97 -54.03 -64.73
CA ALA A 584 36.58 -54.30 -64.41
C ALA A 584 36.43 -55.80 -64.12
N GLU A 585 35.92 -56.16 -62.95
CA GLU A 585 35.85 -57.53 -62.47
C GLU A 585 34.42 -57.95 -62.17
N LEU A 586 33.99 -59.15 -62.61
CA LEU A 586 32.70 -59.74 -62.31
C LEU A 586 32.96 -61.10 -61.65
N VAL A 587 32.78 -61.22 -60.35
CA VAL A 587 33.10 -62.47 -59.62
C VAL A 587 31.88 -62.96 -58.86
N ALA A 588 31.62 -64.23 -58.88
CA ALA A 588 30.63 -64.88 -58.03
C ALA A 588 31.23 -66.15 -57.44
N SER A 589 30.93 -66.44 -56.14
CA SER A 589 31.27 -67.75 -55.54
C SER A 589 30.44 -68.89 -56.02
N GLY A 590 29.32 -68.62 -56.71
CA GLY A 590 28.45 -69.56 -57.32
C GLY A 590 28.50 -69.44 -58.85
N GLN A 591 27.41 -69.05 -59.48
CA GLN A 591 27.28 -68.96 -60.94
C GLN A 591 27.27 -67.47 -61.42
N THR A 592 28.10 -67.19 -62.44
CA THR A 592 28.02 -65.95 -63.20
C THR A 592 27.34 -66.27 -64.55
N VAL A 593 26.20 -65.61 -64.82
CA VAL A 593 25.46 -65.81 -66.10
C VAL A 593 25.50 -64.54 -66.92
N VAL A 594 26.01 -64.60 -68.15
CA VAL A 594 25.99 -63.52 -69.12
C VAL A 594 25.13 -63.97 -70.27
N LYS A 595 24.05 -63.22 -70.61
CA LYS A 595 23.14 -63.52 -71.72
C LYS A 595 22.94 -62.29 -72.59
N GLY A 596 22.97 -62.48 -73.89
CA GLY A 596 22.70 -61.41 -74.86
C GLY A 596 22.47 -62.01 -76.27
N GLY A 597 21.85 -61.27 -77.18
CA GLY A 597 21.74 -61.67 -78.60
C GLY A 597 23.10 -61.79 -79.26
N VAL A 598 24.05 -61.00 -78.85
CA VAL A 598 25.48 -61.13 -79.21
C VAL A 598 26.27 -60.85 -77.91
N VAL A 599 27.22 -61.69 -77.54
CA VAL A 599 28.20 -61.50 -76.47
C VAL A 599 29.59 -61.43 -77.11
N MET A 600 30.25 -60.30 -77.07
CA MET A 600 31.65 -60.15 -77.54
C MET A 600 32.60 -60.17 -76.37
N ILE A 601 33.59 -61.01 -76.33
CA ILE A 601 34.66 -61.10 -75.38
C ILE A 601 35.97 -61.01 -76.18
N ASN A 602 36.73 -59.94 -75.95
CA ASN A 602 37.98 -59.72 -76.69
C ASN A 602 39.17 -60.20 -75.85
#